data_b161e7dc17a1548bc314a66040f33ab6
#
_entry.id   b161e7dc17a1548bc314a66040f33ab6
#
_cell.length_a   1.000
_cell.length_b   1.000
_cell.length_c   1.000
_cell.angle_alpha   90.00
_cell.angle_beta   90.00
_cell.angle_gamma   90.00
#
_symmetry.space_group_name_H-M   'P 1'
#
loop_
_entity.id
_entity.type
_entity.pdbx_description
1 polymer ?
#
loop_
_entity_poly.entity_id
_entity_poly.type
_entity_poly.pdbx_seq_one_letter_code
_entity_poly.pdbx_strand_id
1 'polypeptide(L)'
;MDFHQNSVEIDPRIYSLYDEYCHGAMDRREFLAKASALVVGGMAMAQALFPRYANAQIISFTDPRIKASYVKYASPGGSSGEMRGYLVQPVSAAPSKFPAVLVIHENRGLNPYIEDVARRLAAAGFLALAPDGLYPVGGYPGNDEDGKKLQDGLSRSKLKTDMLNGAVFLKNHVLSSGKLGITGFCWGGGMTNALAAEMGDAVQAGAPYYGEPAASENVDKIKAELVIHFAENDPRINTTWAAYESGLKTHGVKSQAHFYAGTQHGFHNNSTP
;
A
#
# COMPACT_ATOMS: atom_id res chain seq x y z
N MET A 1 17.72 32.92 -15.19
CA MET A 1 17.37 33.22 -13.78
C MET A 1 17.33 31.90 -13.07
N ASP A 2 18.43 31.57 -12.40
CA ASP A 2 18.59 30.30 -11.67
C ASP A 2 17.81 30.40 -10.36
N PHE A 3 16.75 29.61 -10.24
CA PHE A 3 16.08 29.38 -8.99
C PHE A 3 16.86 28.31 -8.20
N HIS A 4 17.87 28.72 -7.47
CA HIS A 4 18.41 27.91 -6.38
C HIS A 4 17.33 27.79 -5.31
N GLN A 5 16.60 26.69 -5.33
CA GLN A 5 15.78 26.30 -4.19
C GLN A 5 16.73 25.94 -3.03
N ASN A 6 16.79 26.77 -2.01
CA ASN A 6 17.42 26.46 -0.74
C ASN A 6 16.75 25.20 -0.16
N SER A 7 17.43 24.08 -0.25
CA SER A 7 17.02 22.86 0.42
C SER A 7 17.22 23.02 1.92
N VAL A 8 16.16 23.31 2.65
CA VAL A 8 16.18 23.23 4.12
C VAL A 8 16.35 21.77 4.49
N GLU A 9 17.49 21.40 5.03
CA GLU A 9 17.77 20.06 5.53
C GLU A 9 16.89 19.79 6.74
N ILE A 10 16.06 18.74 6.65
CA ILE A 10 15.13 18.40 7.75
C ILE A 10 15.92 17.63 8.81
N ASP A 11 15.81 18.04 10.07
CA ASP A 11 16.43 17.33 11.20
C ASP A 11 15.97 15.86 11.22
N PRO A 12 16.90 14.89 11.17
CA PRO A 12 16.56 13.46 11.16
C PRO A 12 15.66 13.01 12.30
N ARG A 13 15.70 13.71 13.44
CA ARG A 13 14.83 13.42 14.60
C ARG A 13 13.35 13.67 14.33
N ILE A 14 13.02 14.56 13.37
CA ILE A 14 11.62 14.79 12.95
C ILE A 14 11.07 13.56 12.25
N TYR A 15 11.89 12.84 11.51
CA TYR A 15 11.51 11.59 10.87
C TYR A 15 11.18 10.51 11.90
N SER A 16 11.99 10.39 12.96
CA SER A 16 11.73 9.46 14.06
C SER A 16 10.44 9.81 14.80
N LEU A 17 10.20 11.10 15.07
CA LEU A 17 8.95 11.56 15.68
C LEU A 17 7.73 11.31 14.79
N TYR A 18 7.90 11.50 13.49
CA TYR A 18 6.83 11.19 12.51
C TYR A 18 6.53 9.69 12.49
N ASP A 19 7.55 8.86 12.54
CA ASP A 19 7.42 7.41 12.63
C ASP A 19 6.67 6.99 13.92
N GLU A 20 7.08 7.51 15.09
CA GLU A 20 6.40 7.27 16.37
C GLU A 20 4.92 7.72 16.33
N TYR A 21 4.64 8.87 15.71
CA TYR A 21 3.29 9.36 15.52
C TYR A 21 2.48 8.43 14.61
N CYS A 22 3.03 8.03 13.46
CA CYS A 22 2.39 7.11 12.51
C CYS A 22 2.15 5.73 13.13
N HIS A 23 3.00 5.30 14.06
CA HIS A 23 2.87 4.02 14.75
C HIS A 23 1.96 4.09 16.00
N GLY A 24 1.32 5.24 16.27
CA GLY A 24 0.39 5.40 17.39
C GLY A 24 1.07 5.48 18.76
N ALA A 25 2.40 5.69 18.79
CA ALA A 25 3.17 5.90 20.02
C ALA A 25 2.95 7.30 20.60
N MET A 26 2.43 8.26 19.80
CA MET A 26 2.05 9.59 20.24
C MET A 26 0.85 10.11 19.44
N ASP A 27 0.12 11.08 19.98
CA ASP A 27 -0.95 11.76 19.26
C ASP A 27 -0.40 12.93 18.41
N ARG A 28 -1.29 13.48 17.55
CA ARG A 28 -0.95 14.59 16.65
C ARG A 28 -0.45 15.82 17.42
N ARG A 29 -1.03 16.12 18.57
CA ARG A 29 -0.68 17.32 19.37
C ARG A 29 0.71 17.16 19.97
N GLU A 30 1.00 15.98 20.46
CA GLU A 30 2.32 15.61 21.00
C GLU A 30 3.39 15.62 19.91
N PHE A 31 3.10 15.03 18.72
CA PHE A 31 3.98 15.09 17.57
C PHE A 31 4.31 16.54 17.18
N LEU A 32 3.30 17.39 17.00
CA LEU A 32 3.49 18.79 16.62
C LEU A 32 4.28 19.57 17.70
N ALA A 33 4.04 19.30 18.98
CA ALA A 33 4.78 19.91 20.08
C ALA A 33 6.27 19.51 20.06
N LYS A 34 6.57 18.23 19.91
CA LYS A 34 7.94 17.70 19.85
C LYS A 34 8.68 18.14 18.57
N ALA A 35 8.03 18.05 17.40
CA ALA A 35 8.61 18.48 16.14
C ALA A 35 8.89 19.98 16.11
N SER A 36 8.00 20.82 16.66
CA SER A 36 8.21 22.26 16.73
C SER A 36 9.36 22.67 17.65
N ALA A 37 9.71 21.85 18.64
CA ALA A 37 10.86 22.07 19.52
C ALA A 37 12.21 21.79 18.85
N LEU A 38 12.21 21.01 17.75
CA LEU A 38 13.42 20.65 17.00
C LEU A 38 13.74 21.61 15.85
N VAL A 39 12.84 22.53 15.52
CA VAL A 39 12.99 23.43 14.37
C VAL A 39 13.20 24.85 14.83
N VAL A 40 14.27 25.46 14.35
CA VAL A 40 14.51 26.90 14.55
C VAL A 40 13.40 27.66 13.78
N GLY A 41 12.47 28.29 14.52
CA GLY A 41 11.31 28.96 13.96
C GLY A 41 9.95 28.38 14.38
N GLY A 42 9.94 27.33 15.22
CA GLY A 42 8.75 26.81 15.90
C GLY A 42 7.70 26.22 14.97
N MET A 43 6.43 26.30 15.38
CA MET A 43 5.27 25.69 14.74
C MET A 43 5.09 26.07 13.24
N ALA A 44 5.43 27.30 12.86
CA ALA A 44 5.32 27.77 11.47
C ALA A 44 6.33 27.04 10.55
N MET A 45 7.53 26.76 11.05
CA MET A 45 8.55 26.04 10.31
C MET A 45 8.25 24.53 10.28
N ALA A 46 7.76 23.94 11.36
CA ALA A 46 7.25 22.57 11.38
C ALA A 46 6.13 22.37 10.36
N GLN A 47 5.19 23.33 10.28
CA GLN A 47 4.13 23.32 9.27
C GLN A 47 4.66 23.55 7.84
N ALA A 48 5.72 24.33 7.65
CA ALA A 48 6.36 24.55 6.35
C ALA A 48 7.25 23.39 5.88
N LEU A 49 7.76 22.57 6.80
CA LEU A 49 8.52 21.35 6.49
C LEU A 49 7.61 20.17 6.12
N PHE A 50 6.36 20.18 6.59
CA PHE A 50 5.34 19.22 6.19
C PHE A 50 5.16 19.10 4.65
N PRO A 51 5.25 20.17 3.83
CA PRO A 51 5.05 20.07 2.39
C PRO A 51 6.04 19.18 1.65
N ARG A 52 7.24 18.93 2.16
CA ARG A 52 8.22 18.08 1.46
C ARG A 52 7.98 16.58 1.66
N TYR A 53 7.50 16.19 2.83
CA TYR A 53 6.96 14.85 3.07
C TYR A 53 5.53 14.73 2.49
N ALA A 54 4.76 15.81 2.52
CA ALA A 54 3.41 15.90 1.99
C ALA A 54 3.38 16.06 0.46
N ASN A 55 4.45 16.50 -0.20
CA ASN A 55 4.46 16.65 -1.67
C ASN A 55 4.43 15.31 -2.43
N ALA A 56 4.73 14.19 -1.75
CA ALA A 56 4.48 12.86 -2.27
C ALA A 56 3.10 12.31 -1.85
N GLN A 57 2.40 12.97 -0.91
CA GLN A 57 1.12 12.53 -0.38
C GLN A 57 -0.01 13.38 -0.96
N ILE A 58 -0.92 12.74 -1.69
CA ILE A 58 -2.08 13.41 -2.30
C ILE A 58 -3.18 13.65 -1.27
N ILE A 59 -3.36 12.71 -0.33
CA ILE A 59 -4.34 12.82 0.76
C ILE A 59 -3.61 12.87 2.10
N SER A 60 -3.78 13.98 2.82
CA SER A 60 -3.23 14.12 4.17
C SER A 60 -3.85 13.09 5.11
N PHE A 61 -3.03 12.56 6.04
CA PHE A 61 -3.54 11.72 7.14
C PHE A 61 -4.53 12.48 8.07
N THR A 62 -4.57 13.81 7.99
CA THR A 62 -5.52 14.67 8.72
C THR A 62 -6.71 15.09 7.88
N ASP A 63 -6.89 14.52 6.69
CA ASP A 63 -8.03 14.84 5.83
C ASP A 63 -9.35 14.49 6.57
N PRO A 64 -10.29 15.45 6.66
CA PRO A 64 -11.53 15.25 7.43
C PRO A 64 -12.45 14.17 6.85
N ARG A 65 -12.23 13.75 5.61
CA ARG A 65 -13.03 12.71 4.95
C ARG A 65 -12.66 11.31 5.38
N ILE A 66 -11.52 11.13 6.07
CA ILE A 66 -11.00 9.82 6.43
C ILE A 66 -10.62 9.74 7.90
N LYS A 67 -10.58 8.51 8.43
CA LYS A 67 -9.95 8.18 9.71
C LYS A 67 -8.94 7.07 9.50
N ALA A 68 -7.70 7.33 9.84
CA ALA A 68 -6.58 6.40 9.67
C ALA A 68 -6.05 5.95 11.04
N SER A 69 -5.66 4.68 11.13
CA SER A 69 -5.03 4.10 12.32
C SER A 69 -4.26 2.84 11.96
N TYR A 70 -3.24 2.52 12.75
CA TYR A 70 -2.64 1.19 12.69
C TYR A 70 -3.48 0.22 13.51
N VAL A 71 -3.69 -0.96 12.95
CA VAL A 71 -4.39 -2.06 13.60
C VAL A 71 -3.52 -3.31 13.59
N LYS A 72 -3.73 -4.18 14.58
CA LYS A 72 -3.12 -5.50 14.61
C LYS A 72 -4.15 -6.56 14.29
N TYR A 73 -3.73 -7.63 13.63
CA TYR A 73 -4.57 -8.77 13.33
C TYR A 73 -3.78 -10.09 13.42
N ALA A 74 -4.48 -11.18 13.74
CA ALA A 74 -3.86 -12.49 13.77
C ALA A 74 -3.43 -12.93 12.38
N SER A 75 -2.21 -13.48 12.29
CA SER A 75 -1.64 -14.01 11.04
C SER A 75 -1.09 -15.43 11.27
N PRO A 76 -1.97 -16.41 11.49
CA PRO A 76 -1.54 -17.79 11.71
C PRO A 76 -0.80 -18.33 10.47
N GLY A 77 0.32 -18.98 10.70
CA GLY A 77 1.20 -19.49 9.62
C GLY A 77 2.03 -18.42 8.89
N GLY A 78 1.83 -17.17 9.18
CA GLY A 78 2.62 -16.06 8.67
C GLY A 78 3.98 -15.90 9.34
N SER A 79 4.56 -14.72 9.18
CA SER A 79 5.94 -14.44 9.62
C SER A 79 6.10 -14.38 11.13
N SER A 80 5.09 -13.85 11.86
CA SER A 80 5.16 -13.66 13.32
C SER A 80 3.89 -14.07 14.09
N GLY A 81 2.90 -14.66 13.42
CA GLY A 81 1.62 -15.05 14.05
C GLY A 81 0.66 -13.87 14.30
N GLU A 82 1.15 -12.66 14.35
CA GLU A 82 0.44 -11.39 14.39
C GLU A 82 1.03 -10.44 13.36
N MET A 83 0.19 -9.65 12.73
CA MET A 83 0.61 -8.61 11.79
C MET A 83 0.01 -7.26 12.17
N ARG A 84 0.64 -6.21 11.67
CA ARG A 84 0.14 -4.83 11.70
C ARG A 84 -0.26 -4.40 10.30
N GLY A 85 -1.23 -3.50 10.20
CA GLY A 85 -1.59 -2.85 8.95
C GLY A 85 -2.13 -1.45 9.18
N TYR A 86 -1.96 -0.59 8.19
CA TYR A 86 -2.53 0.76 8.17
C TYR A 86 -3.96 0.68 7.64
N LEU A 87 -4.93 0.84 8.54
CA LEU A 87 -6.36 0.82 8.25
C LEU A 87 -6.86 2.25 8.07
N VAL A 88 -7.50 2.51 6.94
CA VAL A 88 -8.11 3.80 6.65
C VAL A 88 -9.57 3.60 6.28
N GLN A 89 -10.45 4.32 6.96
CA GLN A 89 -11.89 4.28 6.74
C GLN A 89 -12.44 5.63 6.30
N PRO A 90 -13.46 5.66 5.43
CA PRO A 90 -14.21 6.89 5.18
C PRO A 90 -14.89 7.40 6.46
N VAL A 91 -14.98 8.72 6.61
CA VAL A 91 -15.86 9.33 7.60
C VAL A 91 -17.26 9.41 7.00
N SER A 92 -18.24 8.83 7.70
CA SER A 92 -19.64 8.84 7.29
C SER A 92 -20.52 9.43 8.39
N ALA A 93 -21.50 10.23 8.01
CA ALA A 93 -22.47 10.79 8.95
C ALA A 93 -23.47 9.77 9.52
N ALA A 94 -23.59 8.61 8.89
CA ALA A 94 -24.45 7.52 9.33
C ALA A 94 -23.63 6.21 9.43
N PRO A 95 -24.04 5.24 10.26
CA PRO A 95 -23.45 3.92 10.27
C PRO A 95 -23.47 3.31 8.88
N SER A 96 -22.29 3.02 8.32
CA SER A 96 -22.15 2.52 6.95
C SER A 96 -21.14 1.39 6.90
N LYS A 97 -21.39 0.44 5.98
CA LYS A 97 -20.41 -0.56 5.59
C LYS A 97 -19.86 -0.20 4.22
N PHE A 98 -18.56 -0.36 4.07
CA PHE A 98 -17.82 0.04 2.87
C PHE A 98 -17.31 -1.19 2.11
N PRO A 99 -17.25 -1.17 0.78
CA PRO A 99 -16.44 -2.14 0.06
C PRO A 99 -14.99 -2.00 0.50
N ALA A 100 -14.31 -3.14 0.66
CA ALA A 100 -12.97 -3.19 1.22
C ALA A 100 -11.92 -3.32 0.12
N VAL A 101 -10.75 -2.70 0.30
CA VAL A 101 -9.60 -2.85 -0.61
C VAL A 101 -8.33 -3.10 0.19
N LEU A 102 -7.69 -4.25 -0.08
CA LEU A 102 -6.35 -4.53 0.39
C LEU A 102 -5.33 -3.83 -0.51
N VAL A 103 -4.40 -3.09 0.07
CA VAL A 103 -3.35 -2.35 -0.64
C VAL A 103 -2.00 -2.98 -0.34
N ILE A 104 -1.39 -3.64 -1.31
CA ILE A 104 -0.15 -4.38 -1.09
C ILE A 104 1.03 -3.57 -1.61
N HIS A 105 2.00 -3.32 -0.71
CA HIS A 105 3.19 -2.53 -0.96
C HIS A 105 4.14 -3.18 -1.99
N GLU A 106 5.11 -2.41 -2.46
CA GLU A 106 6.22 -2.88 -3.29
C GLU A 106 7.17 -3.78 -2.48
N ASN A 107 8.34 -4.07 -2.99
CA ASN A 107 9.37 -4.86 -2.28
C ASN A 107 10.17 -4.05 -1.24
N ARG A 108 9.56 -3.07 -0.62
CA ARG A 108 10.21 -2.08 0.28
C ARG A 108 9.49 -1.92 1.61
N GLY A 109 8.39 -2.67 1.83
CA GLY A 109 7.55 -2.53 3.00
C GLY A 109 6.50 -1.42 2.89
N LEU A 110 5.78 -1.20 3.98
CA LEU A 110 4.73 -0.18 4.09
C LEU A 110 5.36 1.21 4.24
N ASN A 111 5.69 1.84 3.12
CA ASN A 111 6.24 3.18 3.06
C ASN A 111 5.13 4.26 2.97
N PRO A 112 5.48 5.56 3.15
CA PRO A 112 4.51 6.66 3.12
C PRO A 112 3.67 6.77 1.84
N TYR A 113 4.21 6.33 0.69
CA TYR A 113 3.48 6.28 -0.56
C TYR A 113 2.31 5.28 -0.52
N ILE A 114 2.53 4.08 0.02
CA ILE A 114 1.48 3.05 0.13
C ILE A 114 0.40 3.48 1.14
N GLU A 115 0.79 4.14 2.23
CA GLU A 115 -0.18 4.74 3.15
C GLU A 115 -1.04 5.80 2.47
N ASP A 116 -0.45 6.63 1.60
CA ASP A 116 -1.19 7.61 0.84
C ASP A 116 -2.17 6.96 -0.15
N VAL A 117 -1.78 5.85 -0.80
CA VAL A 117 -2.71 5.07 -1.64
C VAL A 117 -3.90 4.58 -0.82
N ALA A 118 -3.68 4.06 0.38
CA ALA A 118 -4.78 3.63 1.27
C ALA A 118 -5.69 4.81 1.65
N ARG A 119 -5.12 5.99 1.92
CA ARG A 119 -5.91 7.21 2.18
C ARG A 119 -6.71 7.67 0.97
N ARG A 120 -6.13 7.63 -0.23
CA ARG A 120 -6.84 7.96 -1.48
C ARG A 120 -8.04 7.06 -1.70
N LEU A 121 -7.90 5.75 -1.47
CA LEU A 121 -9.00 4.80 -1.56
C LEU A 121 -10.08 5.08 -0.51
N ALA A 122 -9.68 5.39 0.72
CA ALA A 122 -10.66 5.75 1.74
C ALA A 122 -11.40 7.04 1.43
N ALA A 123 -10.73 8.07 0.90
CA ALA A 123 -11.36 9.30 0.42
C ALA A 123 -12.32 9.06 -0.76
N ALA A 124 -12.10 7.97 -1.52
CA ALA A 124 -12.98 7.50 -2.59
C ALA A 124 -14.12 6.58 -2.09
N GLY A 125 -14.24 6.34 -0.79
CA GLY A 125 -15.36 5.59 -0.19
C GLY A 125 -15.08 4.12 0.09
N PHE A 126 -13.84 3.66 0.06
CA PHE A 126 -13.45 2.29 0.38
C PHE A 126 -12.90 2.16 1.81
N LEU A 127 -13.13 1.03 2.46
CA LEU A 127 -12.37 0.64 3.65
C LEU A 127 -11.04 0.05 3.16
N ALA A 128 -9.92 0.73 3.40
CA ALA A 128 -8.62 0.32 2.91
C ALA A 128 -7.73 -0.22 4.03
N LEU A 129 -7.03 -1.32 3.79
CA LEU A 129 -5.97 -1.85 4.66
C LEU A 129 -4.69 -2.02 3.86
N ALA A 130 -3.61 -1.42 4.32
CA ALA A 130 -2.26 -1.68 3.83
C ALA A 130 -1.49 -2.51 4.89
N PRO A 131 -1.30 -3.82 4.68
CA PRO A 131 -0.49 -4.66 5.55
C PRO A 131 0.96 -4.20 5.61
N ASP A 132 1.57 -4.26 6.79
CA ASP A 132 2.99 -3.99 6.97
C ASP A 132 3.81 -5.28 6.89
N GLY A 133 4.26 -5.63 5.70
CA GLY A 133 5.04 -6.85 5.47
C GLY A 133 6.38 -6.89 6.23
N LEU A 134 6.89 -5.75 6.68
CA LEU A 134 8.11 -5.65 7.47
C LEU A 134 7.86 -5.64 8.99
N TYR A 135 6.60 -5.68 9.44
CA TYR A 135 6.27 -5.67 10.87
C TYR A 135 7.07 -6.70 11.69
N PRO A 136 7.30 -7.94 11.23
CA PRO A 136 8.08 -8.93 11.96
C PRO A 136 9.55 -8.56 12.21
N VAL A 137 10.06 -7.58 11.47
CA VAL A 137 11.47 -7.10 11.55
C VAL A 137 11.57 -5.62 11.92
N GLY A 138 10.51 -5.05 12.51
CA GLY A 138 10.47 -3.68 13.02
C GLY A 138 9.72 -2.67 12.16
N GLY A 139 9.20 -3.08 11.00
CA GLY A 139 8.45 -2.21 10.07
C GLY A 139 9.36 -1.51 9.06
N TYR A 140 8.80 -0.50 8.39
CA TYR A 140 9.52 0.28 7.39
C TYR A 140 10.65 1.10 8.04
N PRO A 141 11.91 0.96 7.58
CA PRO A 141 13.08 1.55 8.26
C PRO A 141 13.30 3.05 7.96
N GLY A 142 12.38 3.72 7.27
CA GLY A 142 12.48 5.13 6.92
C GLY A 142 13.12 5.41 5.57
N ASN A 143 13.64 4.40 4.89
CA ASN A 143 14.14 4.51 3.52
C ASN A 143 13.91 3.21 2.73
N ASP A 144 13.75 3.35 1.43
CA ASP A 144 13.35 2.25 0.54
C ASP A 144 14.47 1.22 0.30
N GLU A 145 15.74 1.62 0.39
CA GLU A 145 16.88 0.71 0.18
C GLU A 145 16.98 -0.30 1.32
N ASP A 146 16.92 0.15 2.56
CA ASP A 146 16.95 -0.73 3.72
C ASP A 146 15.65 -1.53 3.84
N GLY A 147 14.49 -0.93 3.49
CA GLY A 147 13.22 -1.64 3.39
C GLY A 147 13.32 -2.83 2.46
N LYS A 148 13.95 -2.66 1.29
CA LYS A 148 14.20 -3.75 0.34
C LYS A 148 15.09 -4.83 0.93
N LYS A 149 16.20 -4.47 1.58
CA LYS A 149 17.11 -5.45 2.22
C LYS A 149 16.39 -6.28 3.28
N LEU A 150 15.56 -5.62 4.11
CA LEU A 150 14.76 -6.32 5.12
C LEU A 150 13.77 -7.30 4.48
N GLN A 151 13.06 -6.88 3.43
CA GLN A 151 12.08 -7.74 2.77
C GLN A 151 12.73 -8.92 2.03
N ASP A 152 13.88 -8.72 1.41
CA ASP A 152 14.65 -9.79 0.74
C ASP A 152 15.09 -10.88 1.74
N GLY A 153 15.25 -10.54 3.02
CA GLY A 153 15.55 -11.47 4.12
C GLY A 153 14.35 -12.26 4.64
N LEU A 154 13.12 -11.95 4.25
CA LEU A 154 11.91 -12.60 4.73
C LEU A 154 11.47 -13.76 3.81
N SER A 155 10.78 -14.72 4.40
CA SER A 155 10.18 -15.85 3.66
C SER A 155 9.01 -15.35 2.80
N ARG A 156 9.14 -15.49 1.48
CA ARG A 156 8.08 -15.10 0.52
C ARG A 156 6.76 -15.81 0.76
N SER A 157 6.80 -17.10 1.16
CA SER A 157 5.58 -17.86 1.46
C SER A 157 4.88 -17.35 2.71
N LYS A 158 5.63 -17.00 3.75
CA LYS A 158 5.07 -16.42 4.97
C LYS A 158 4.51 -15.02 4.74
N LEU A 159 5.22 -14.18 3.96
CA LEU A 159 4.71 -12.87 3.55
C LEU A 159 3.39 -13.00 2.76
N LYS A 160 3.29 -13.99 1.85
CA LYS A 160 2.02 -14.26 1.15
C LYS A 160 0.91 -14.62 2.13
N THR A 161 1.20 -15.46 3.12
CA THR A 161 0.24 -15.82 4.18
C THR A 161 -0.17 -14.58 5.01
N ASP A 162 0.76 -13.68 5.29
CA ASP A 162 0.48 -12.43 6.00
C ASP A 162 -0.47 -11.53 5.21
N MET A 163 -0.27 -11.40 3.89
CA MET A 163 -1.17 -10.64 3.01
C MET A 163 -2.55 -11.30 2.91
N LEU A 164 -2.61 -12.62 2.80
CA LEU A 164 -3.86 -13.40 2.80
C LEU A 164 -4.65 -13.17 4.09
N ASN A 165 -4.00 -13.29 5.24
CA ASN A 165 -4.64 -13.05 6.54
C ASN A 165 -5.13 -11.60 6.69
N GLY A 166 -4.39 -10.63 6.14
CA GLY A 166 -4.83 -9.24 6.05
C GLY A 166 -6.08 -9.07 5.20
N ALA A 167 -6.17 -9.77 4.07
CA ALA A 167 -7.35 -9.78 3.22
C ALA A 167 -8.57 -10.38 3.94
N VAL A 168 -8.39 -11.50 4.64
CA VAL A 168 -9.44 -12.16 5.44
C VAL A 168 -9.89 -11.25 6.58
N PHE A 169 -8.95 -10.65 7.32
CA PHE A 169 -9.26 -9.69 8.39
C PHE A 169 -10.09 -8.51 7.85
N LEU A 170 -9.66 -7.92 6.75
CA LEU A 170 -10.33 -6.76 6.17
C LEU A 170 -11.73 -7.09 5.64
N LYS A 171 -11.88 -8.22 4.94
CA LYS A 171 -13.18 -8.70 4.45
C LYS A 171 -14.20 -8.87 5.57
N ASN A 172 -13.75 -9.38 6.72
CA ASN A 172 -14.60 -9.65 7.90
C ASN A 172 -14.67 -8.49 8.89
N HIS A 173 -14.02 -7.37 8.60
CA HIS A 173 -14.03 -6.20 9.48
C HIS A 173 -15.45 -5.66 9.66
N VAL A 174 -15.77 -5.16 10.86
CA VAL A 174 -17.12 -4.67 11.22
C VAL A 174 -17.66 -3.60 10.26
N LEU A 175 -16.79 -2.79 9.69
CA LEU A 175 -17.12 -1.74 8.70
C LEU A 175 -17.10 -2.25 7.25
N SER A 176 -16.72 -3.51 7.01
CA SER A 176 -16.70 -4.07 5.66
C SER A 176 -18.10 -4.50 5.21
N SER A 177 -18.45 -4.23 3.96
CA SER A 177 -19.64 -4.77 3.31
C SER A 177 -19.51 -6.25 2.92
N GLY A 178 -18.34 -6.86 3.13
CA GLY A 178 -17.99 -8.20 2.67
C GLY A 178 -17.51 -8.28 1.23
N LYS A 179 -17.60 -7.18 0.44
CA LYS A 179 -17.00 -7.10 -0.88
C LYS A 179 -15.52 -6.71 -0.74
N LEU A 180 -14.64 -7.48 -1.37
CA LEU A 180 -13.19 -7.30 -1.29
C LEU A 180 -12.59 -7.08 -2.66
N GLY A 181 -11.85 -6.00 -2.82
CA GLY A 181 -10.89 -5.77 -3.90
C GLY A 181 -9.46 -5.87 -3.38
N ILE A 182 -8.50 -6.13 -4.28
CA ILE A 182 -7.08 -6.13 -3.97
C ILE A 182 -6.36 -5.27 -5.00
N THR A 183 -5.48 -4.39 -4.56
CA THR A 183 -4.53 -3.69 -5.41
C THR A 183 -3.13 -3.82 -4.84
N GLY A 184 -2.13 -3.74 -5.69
CA GLY A 184 -0.75 -3.81 -5.25
C GLY A 184 0.23 -3.44 -6.36
N PHE A 185 1.46 -3.15 -5.96
CA PHE A 185 2.47 -2.51 -6.78
C PHE A 185 3.73 -3.36 -6.83
N CYS A 186 4.32 -3.58 -8.01
CA CYS A 186 5.53 -4.38 -8.18
C CYS A 186 5.35 -5.80 -7.59
N TRP A 187 6.07 -6.15 -6.53
CA TRP A 187 5.86 -7.38 -5.76
C TRP A 187 4.41 -7.51 -5.30
N GLY A 188 3.82 -6.41 -4.81
CA GLY A 188 2.41 -6.36 -4.41
C GLY A 188 1.45 -6.56 -5.58
N GLY A 189 1.82 -6.14 -6.79
CA GLY A 189 1.06 -6.44 -8.01
C GLY A 189 1.02 -7.93 -8.30
N GLY A 190 2.17 -8.60 -8.20
CA GLY A 190 2.25 -10.07 -8.28
C GLY A 190 1.45 -10.76 -7.17
N MET A 191 1.49 -10.21 -5.97
CA MET A 191 0.72 -10.71 -4.84
C MET A 191 -0.80 -10.55 -5.05
N THR A 192 -1.23 -9.44 -5.69
CA THR A 192 -2.64 -9.22 -6.09
C THR A 192 -3.13 -10.35 -6.99
N ASN A 193 -2.36 -10.70 -8.02
CA ASN A 193 -2.68 -11.82 -8.91
C ASN A 193 -2.72 -13.16 -8.16
N ALA A 194 -1.73 -13.41 -7.30
CA ALA A 194 -1.66 -14.65 -6.53
C ALA A 194 -2.83 -14.80 -5.55
N LEU A 195 -3.21 -13.75 -4.84
CA LEU A 195 -4.33 -13.77 -3.90
C LEU A 195 -5.69 -13.83 -4.61
N ALA A 196 -5.84 -13.19 -5.78
CA ALA A 196 -7.05 -13.34 -6.60
C ALA A 196 -7.29 -14.80 -7.00
N ALA A 197 -6.21 -15.54 -7.29
CA ALA A 197 -6.30 -16.97 -7.57
C ALA A 197 -6.55 -17.81 -6.29
N GLU A 198 -5.85 -17.52 -5.20
CA GLU A 198 -5.94 -18.31 -3.96
C GLU A 198 -7.27 -18.15 -3.24
N MET A 199 -7.84 -16.95 -3.27
CA MET A 199 -9.08 -16.62 -2.59
C MET A 199 -10.35 -16.81 -3.45
N GLY A 200 -10.20 -16.96 -4.76
CA GLY A 200 -11.30 -17.23 -5.68
C GLY A 200 -12.49 -16.26 -5.51
N ASP A 201 -13.67 -16.80 -5.22
CA ASP A 201 -14.92 -16.03 -5.05
C ASP A 201 -14.89 -15.02 -3.88
N ALA A 202 -13.92 -15.12 -3.00
CA ALA A 202 -13.80 -14.19 -1.89
C ALA A 202 -13.32 -12.79 -2.34
N VAL A 203 -12.72 -12.68 -3.53
CA VAL A 203 -12.22 -11.43 -4.15
C VAL A 203 -13.07 -11.11 -5.37
N GLN A 204 -13.63 -9.90 -5.42
CA GLN A 204 -14.48 -9.44 -6.51
C GLN A 204 -13.71 -8.67 -7.59
N ALA A 205 -12.64 -7.97 -7.21
CA ALA A 205 -11.85 -7.15 -8.14
C ALA A 205 -10.37 -7.19 -7.79
N GLY A 206 -9.51 -7.15 -8.82
CA GLY A 206 -8.07 -7.00 -8.67
C GLY A 206 -7.52 -5.91 -9.58
N ALA A 207 -6.65 -5.05 -9.03
CA ALA A 207 -5.93 -4.04 -9.79
C ALA A 207 -4.41 -4.17 -9.56
N PRO A 208 -3.75 -5.16 -10.20
CA PRO A 208 -2.30 -5.33 -10.11
C PRO A 208 -1.57 -4.30 -10.98
N TYR A 209 -0.56 -3.63 -10.40
CA TYR A 209 0.33 -2.71 -11.10
C TYR A 209 1.71 -3.33 -11.29
N TYR A 210 2.17 -3.40 -12.54
CA TYR A 210 3.51 -3.87 -12.95
C TYR A 210 4.01 -5.09 -12.14
N GLY A 211 3.13 -6.07 -11.93
CA GLY A 211 3.38 -7.28 -11.13
C GLY A 211 3.44 -8.55 -11.96
N GLU A 212 4.09 -9.57 -11.40
CA GLU A 212 4.13 -10.91 -11.98
C GLU A 212 2.70 -11.49 -12.12
N PRO A 213 2.41 -12.30 -13.14
CA PRO A 213 1.14 -13.00 -13.27
C PRO A 213 0.90 -14.01 -12.13
N ALA A 214 -0.33 -14.46 -11.98
CA ALA A 214 -0.59 -15.67 -11.20
C ALA A 214 0.10 -16.88 -11.86
N ALA A 215 0.47 -17.87 -11.04
CA ALA A 215 0.98 -19.13 -11.55
C ALA A 215 -0.01 -19.77 -12.53
N SER A 216 0.46 -20.26 -13.67
CA SER A 216 -0.38 -20.73 -14.77
C SER A 216 -1.40 -21.79 -14.35
N GLU A 217 -1.00 -22.67 -13.42
CA GLU A 217 -1.85 -23.73 -12.85
C GLU A 217 -2.93 -23.25 -11.88
N ASN A 218 -2.96 -21.94 -11.59
CA ASN A 218 -3.92 -21.33 -10.68
C ASN A 218 -4.82 -20.29 -11.34
N VAL A 219 -4.62 -20.00 -12.63
CA VAL A 219 -5.40 -18.97 -13.34
C VAL A 219 -6.89 -19.31 -13.40
N ASP A 220 -7.25 -20.58 -13.49
CA ASP A 220 -8.62 -21.10 -13.47
C ASP A 220 -9.39 -20.79 -12.17
N LYS A 221 -8.65 -20.56 -11.08
CA LYS A 221 -9.21 -20.24 -9.77
C LYS A 221 -9.61 -18.78 -9.64
N ILE A 222 -9.13 -17.90 -10.51
CA ILE A 222 -9.44 -16.47 -10.45
C ILE A 222 -10.91 -16.26 -10.80
N LYS A 223 -11.66 -15.64 -9.89
CA LYS A 223 -13.07 -15.25 -10.07
C LYS A 223 -13.25 -13.73 -10.05
N ALA A 224 -12.22 -13.01 -9.63
CA ALA A 224 -12.18 -11.56 -9.64
C ALA A 224 -12.15 -11.00 -11.07
N GLU A 225 -12.78 -9.85 -11.28
CA GLU A 225 -12.53 -9.01 -12.46
C GLU A 225 -11.19 -8.29 -12.28
N LEU A 226 -10.31 -8.34 -13.30
CA LEU A 226 -8.96 -7.79 -13.22
C LEU A 226 -8.80 -6.57 -14.13
N VAL A 227 -8.26 -5.48 -13.58
CA VAL A 227 -7.76 -4.33 -14.35
C VAL A 227 -6.24 -4.27 -14.15
N ILE A 228 -5.49 -4.67 -15.17
CA ILE A 228 -4.05 -4.91 -15.06
C ILE A 228 -3.29 -3.74 -15.68
N HIS A 229 -2.34 -3.19 -14.94
CA HIS A 229 -1.62 -1.99 -15.32
C HIS A 229 -0.14 -2.29 -15.58
N PHE A 230 0.30 -2.03 -16.81
CA PHE A 230 1.67 -2.23 -17.29
C PHE A 230 2.35 -0.91 -17.64
N ALA A 231 3.62 -0.79 -17.31
CA ALA A 231 4.49 0.23 -17.90
C ALA A 231 4.85 -0.17 -19.35
N GLU A 232 4.99 0.79 -20.24
CA GLU A 232 5.46 0.50 -21.62
C GLU A 232 6.86 -0.10 -21.61
N ASN A 233 7.77 0.48 -20.80
CA ASN A 233 9.18 0.10 -20.76
C ASN A 233 9.50 -0.82 -19.55
N ASP A 234 8.82 -1.96 -19.47
CA ASP A 234 9.10 -2.99 -18.45
C ASP A 234 9.16 -4.38 -19.11
N PRO A 235 10.24 -4.69 -19.87
CA PRO A 235 10.32 -5.95 -20.59
C PRO A 235 10.26 -7.18 -19.67
N ARG A 236 10.73 -7.08 -18.42
CA ARG A 236 10.68 -8.17 -17.45
C ARG A 236 9.24 -8.62 -17.15
N ILE A 237 8.32 -7.69 -17.01
CA ILE A 237 6.91 -7.98 -16.74
C ILE A 237 6.14 -8.16 -18.06
N ASN A 238 6.36 -7.31 -19.05
CA ASN A 238 5.56 -7.32 -20.28
C ASN A 238 5.68 -8.60 -21.09
N THR A 239 6.85 -9.28 -21.05
CA THR A 239 7.02 -10.59 -21.71
C THR A 239 6.14 -11.69 -21.15
N THR A 240 5.63 -11.54 -19.92
CA THR A 240 4.73 -12.52 -19.30
C THR A 240 3.28 -12.38 -19.77
N TRP A 241 2.91 -11.21 -20.34
CA TRP A 241 1.52 -10.86 -20.62
C TRP A 241 0.83 -11.79 -21.60
N ALA A 242 1.45 -12.10 -22.73
CA ALA A 242 0.80 -12.91 -23.77
C ALA A 242 0.32 -14.27 -23.24
N ALA A 243 1.14 -14.95 -22.43
CA ALA A 243 0.78 -16.23 -21.83
C ALA A 243 -0.32 -16.04 -20.75
N TYR A 244 -0.21 -14.98 -19.94
CA TYR A 244 -1.21 -14.69 -18.90
C TYR A 244 -2.56 -14.32 -19.49
N GLU A 245 -2.58 -13.46 -20.51
CA GLU A 245 -3.81 -13.10 -21.24
C GLU A 245 -4.50 -14.32 -21.83
N SER A 246 -3.72 -15.20 -22.46
CA SER A 246 -4.24 -16.46 -23.02
C SER A 246 -4.87 -17.32 -21.93
N GLY A 247 -4.21 -17.48 -20.77
CA GLY A 247 -4.75 -18.20 -19.63
C GLY A 247 -6.06 -17.60 -19.11
N LEU A 248 -6.08 -16.27 -18.89
CA LEU A 248 -7.28 -15.56 -18.44
C LEU A 248 -8.46 -15.75 -19.40
N LYS A 249 -8.23 -15.63 -20.71
CA LYS A 249 -9.26 -15.85 -21.76
C LYS A 249 -9.75 -17.28 -21.77
N THR A 250 -8.85 -18.25 -21.70
CA THR A 250 -9.18 -19.68 -21.70
C THR A 250 -10.10 -20.05 -20.54
N HIS A 251 -9.90 -19.46 -19.38
CA HIS A 251 -10.70 -19.73 -18.19
C HIS A 251 -11.86 -18.74 -17.97
N GLY A 252 -12.13 -17.87 -18.95
CA GLY A 252 -13.26 -16.94 -18.90
C GLY A 252 -13.15 -15.86 -17.84
N VAL A 253 -11.92 -15.54 -17.38
CA VAL A 253 -11.69 -14.48 -16.42
C VAL A 253 -11.86 -13.12 -17.09
N LYS A 254 -12.74 -12.29 -16.54
CA LYS A 254 -12.90 -10.91 -17.02
C LYS A 254 -11.65 -10.12 -16.70
N SER A 255 -11.00 -9.59 -17.73
CA SER A 255 -9.78 -8.81 -17.55
C SER A 255 -9.63 -7.73 -18.60
N GLN A 256 -9.02 -6.63 -18.20
CA GLN A 256 -8.61 -5.53 -19.07
C GLN A 256 -7.15 -5.18 -18.73
N ALA A 257 -6.32 -4.99 -19.75
CA ALA A 257 -4.94 -4.57 -19.59
C ALA A 257 -4.72 -3.16 -20.14
N HIS A 258 -3.95 -2.36 -19.43
CA HIS A 258 -3.55 -1.02 -19.84
C HIS A 258 -2.02 -0.91 -19.87
N PHE A 259 -1.49 -0.48 -21.01
CA PHE A 259 -0.08 -0.16 -21.18
C PHE A 259 0.09 1.36 -21.25
N TYR A 260 0.85 1.93 -20.34
CA TYR A 260 1.00 3.38 -20.20
C TYR A 260 2.23 3.85 -20.97
N ALA A 261 2.01 4.62 -22.04
CA ALA A 261 3.09 5.11 -22.91
C ALA A 261 4.10 5.97 -22.17
N GLY A 262 5.38 5.79 -22.45
CA GLY A 262 6.50 6.56 -21.87
C GLY A 262 6.83 6.19 -20.43
N THR A 263 6.14 5.23 -19.82
CA THR A 263 6.36 4.87 -18.41
C THR A 263 7.34 3.71 -18.25
N GLN A 264 7.93 3.63 -17.05
CA GLN A 264 8.82 2.56 -16.61
C GLN A 264 8.25 1.83 -15.39
N HIS A 265 8.89 0.72 -14.99
CA HIS A 265 8.52 0.00 -13.76
C HIS A 265 8.44 0.95 -12.56
N GLY A 266 7.37 0.88 -11.77
CA GLY A 266 7.16 1.77 -10.63
C GLY A 266 6.43 3.08 -10.96
N PHE A 267 5.93 3.29 -12.16
CA PHE A 267 5.36 4.56 -12.65
C PHE A 267 4.21 5.14 -11.80
N HIS A 268 3.51 4.33 -11.05
CA HIS A 268 2.43 4.83 -10.19
C HIS A 268 2.98 5.48 -8.91
N ASN A 269 4.19 5.11 -8.50
CA ASN A 269 4.83 5.64 -7.31
C ASN A 269 5.46 7.00 -7.60
N ASN A 270 4.82 8.08 -7.14
CA ASN A 270 5.28 9.45 -7.33
C ASN A 270 6.47 9.85 -6.44
N SER A 271 6.97 8.95 -5.60
CA SER A 271 8.20 9.11 -4.82
C SER A 271 9.43 8.48 -5.48
N THR A 272 9.25 7.71 -6.56
CA THR A 272 10.37 7.22 -7.38
C THR A 272 10.78 8.27 -8.40
N PRO A 273 12.12 8.42 -8.67
CA PRO A 273 12.63 9.37 -9.67
C PRO A 273 12.12 9.08 -11.07
#